data_887119e5e088e1a5a0bdec540a59eeed
#
_entry.id   887119e5e088e1a5a0bdec540a59eeed
#
_cell.length_a   1.000
_cell.length_b   1.000
_cell.length_c   1.000
_cell.angle_alpha   90.00
_cell.angle_beta   90.00
_cell.angle_gamma   90.00
#
_symmetry.space_group_name_H-M   'P 1'
#
loop_
_entity.id
_entity.type
_entity.pdbx_description
1 polymer ?
#
loop_
_entity_poly.entity_id
_entity_poly.type
_entity_poly.pdbx_seq_one_letter_code
_entity_poly.pdbx_strand_id
1 'polypeptide(L)'
;MKQFIPRICVGVIAAAFLSCGRDTPNAADAPSLMPEKHAPAATVSEPVPLPKTGEGSFENLVADYESKDRGIWQKPELVISLLGDLQDKTVADIGAGTGYFTFRMVPKAKKVIGIDIDTRFISFLDSVKVRLPEQYRKRFESRLAKPDDPLLNPGEADAVIIVNTYGYIQNRVTYLKTLSKGISPGGQLLIIDFKKNNLPIGPPDEYKVALGQVEKELIAAGFDIDKIDKDALDYQYIILAVKPPKPEPDGGR
;
A
#
# COMPACT_ATOMS: atom_id res chain seq x y z
N MET A 1 -33.99 -66.58 -30.83
CA MET A 1 -34.62 -65.48 -30.04
C MET A 1 -33.90 -64.19 -30.37
N LYS A 2 -34.51 -63.33 -31.19
CA LYS A 2 -33.96 -62.08 -31.69
C LYS A 2 -34.61 -60.96 -30.82
N GLN A 3 -33.82 -60.21 -30.09
CA GLN A 3 -34.34 -59.03 -29.40
C GLN A 3 -34.17 -57.76 -30.21
N PHE A 4 -35.29 -57.13 -30.46
CA PHE A 4 -35.43 -55.83 -31.10
C PHE A 4 -34.95 -54.70 -30.17
N ILE A 5 -34.14 -53.83 -30.73
CA ILE A 5 -33.78 -52.54 -30.06
C ILE A 5 -34.41 -51.42 -30.88
N PRO A 6 -35.26 -50.56 -30.28
CA PRO A 6 -35.81 -49.43 -31.00
C PRO A 6 -34.79 -48.28 -31.08
N ARG A 7 -34.65 -47.71 -32.26
CA ARG A 7 -33.90 -46.47 -32.52
C ARG A 7 -34.69 -45.29 -31.99
N ILE A 8 -34.11 -44.58 -31.01
CA ILE A 8 -34.61 -43.29 -30.57
C ILE A 8 -33.93 -42.19 -31.38
N CYS A 9 -34.73 -41.43 -32.15
CA CYS A 9 -34.31 -40.19 -32.80
C CYS A 9 -34.06 -39.12 -31.72
N VAL A 10 -32.82 -38.69 -31.61
CA VAL A 10 -32.45 -37.53 -30.80
C VAL A 10 -32.54 -36.31 -31.70
N GLY A 11 -33.55 -35.49 -31.47
CA GLY A 11 -33.68 -34.17 -32.06
C GLY A 11 -32.61 -33.21 -31.45
N VAL A 12 -31.81 -32.65 -32.34
CA VAL A 12 -30.84 -31.61 -31.99
C VAL A 12 -31.60 -30.31 -31.77
N ILE A 13 -31.80 -29.95 -30.51
CA ILE A 13 -32.23 -28.59 -30.15
C ILE A 13 -30.95 -27.74 -29.97
N ALA A 14 -30.71 -26.86 -30.94
CA ALA A 14 -29.65 -25.84 -30.83
C ALA A 14 -30.08 -24.79 -29.81
N ALA A 15 -29.63 -24.92 -28.58
CA ALA A 15 -29.71 -23.87 -27.59
C ALA A 15 -28.62 -22.83 -27.87
N ALA A 16 -29.02 -21.68 -28.38
CA ALA A 16 -28.15 -20.53 -28.48
C ALA A 16 -27.87 -20.02 -27.04
N PHE A 17 -26.71 -20.37 -26.50
CA PHE A 17 -26.20 -19.71 -25.29
C PHE A 17 -25.76 -18.30 -25.68
N LEU A 18 -26.58 -17.30 -25.36
CA LEU A 18 -26.06 -15.93 -25.20
C LEU A 18 -25.10 -15.93 -24.01
N SER A 19 -23.81 -15.99 -24.31
CA SER A 19 -22.74 -15.74 -23.37
C SER A 19 -22.77 -14.24 -23.05
N CYS A 20 -23.43 -13.86 -21.94
CA CYS A 20 -23.14 -12.59 -21.27
C CYS A 20 -21.74 -12.73 -20.68
N GLY A 21 -20.73 -12.35 -21.45
CA GLY A 21 -19.38 -12.12 -20.95
C GLY A 21 -19.45 -11.04 -19.87
N ARG A 22 -19.26 -11.43 -18.62
CA ARG A 22 -18.87 -10.48 -17.59
C ARG A 22 -17.42 -10.12 -17.85
N ASP A 23 -17.21 -9.03 -18.58
CA ASP A 23 -15.91 -8.39 -18.68
C ASP A 23 -15.59 -7.84 -17.28
N THR A 24 -14.76 -8.58 -16.57
CA THR A 24 -14.06 -8.01 -15.41
C THR A 24 -13.07 -7.02 -15.98
N PRO A 25 -13.13 -5.71 -15.62
CA PRO A 25 -12.16 -4.76 -16.11
C PRO A 25 -10.77 -5.19 -15.67
N ASN A 26 -9.88 -5.36 -16.64
CA ASN A 26 -8.47 -5.66 -16.42
C ASN A 26 -7.87 -4.48 -15.61
N ALA A 27 -7.10 -4.77 -14.57
CA ALA A 27 -6.43 -3.76 -13.76
C ALA A 27 -5.44 -2.88 -14.56
N ALA A 28 -5.13 -3.27 -15.79
CA ALA A 28 -4.31 -2.49 -16.74
C ALA A 28 -5.07 -1.32 -17.41
N ASP A 29 -6.41 -1.35 -17.41
CA ASP A 29 -7.27 -0.35 -18.04
C ASP A 29 -7.83 0.69 -17.05
N ALA A 30 -7.32 0.75 -15.83
CA ALA A 30 -7.64 1.85 -14.93
C ALA A 30 -7.12 3.16 -15.57
N PRO A 31 -8.00 4.15 -15.83
CA PRO A 31 -7.56 5.41 -16.40
C PRO A 31 -6.50 6.02 -15.51
N SER A 32 -5.43 6.57 -16.09
CA SER A 32 -4.42 7.33 -15.35
C SER A 32 -5.14 8.43 -14.57
N LEU A 33 -5.28 8.25 -13.26
CA LEU A 33 -6.01 9.16 -12.37
C LEU A 33 -5.18 10.40 -12.02
N MET A 34 -4.05 10.61 -12.73
CA MET A 34 -3.16 11.72 -12.47
C MET A 34 -3.76 13.06 -12.93
N PRO A 35 -3.63 14.12 -12.13
CA PRO A 35 -4.11 15.44 -12.49
C PRO A 35 -3.38 15.98 -13.70
N GLU A 36 -4.12 16.41 -14.73
CA GLU A 36 -3.57 17.32 -15.74
C GLU A 36 -3.08 18.61 -15.06
N LYS A 37 -1.96 19.14 -15.57
CA LYS A 37 -1.29 20.36 -15.06
C LYS A 37 -2.32 21.46 -14.83
N HIS A 38 -2.60 21.79 -13.58
CA HIS A 38 -3.14 23.03 -13.00
C HIS A 38 -4.11 22.74 -11.84
N ALA A 39 -3.56 22.65 -10.60
CA ALA A 39 -4.36 22.87 -9.39
C ALA A 39 -4.12 24.31 -8.91
N PRO A 40 -5.15 25.06 -8.50
CA PRO A 40 -4.97 26.42 -7.94
C PRO A 40 -4.24 26.33 -6.59
N ALA A 41 -3.27 27.21 -6.40
CA ALA A 41 -2.48 27.33 -5.18
C ALA A 41 -3.38 27.69 -3.98
N ALA A 42 -3.44 26.81 -2.99
CA ALA A 42 -3.95 27.14 -1.67
C ALA A 42 -2.84 27.82 -0.85
N THR A 43 -3.17 28.85 -0.09
CA THR A 43 -2.27 29.59 0.82
C THR A 43 -1.68 28.65 1.87
N VAL A 44 -0.37 28.46 1.83
CA VAL A 44 0.37 27.46 2.61
C VAL A 44 0.96 28.12 3.85
N SER A 45 0.69 27.54 5.04
CA SER A 45 1.53 27.72 6.24
C SER A 45 2.91 27.08 6.01
N GLU A 46 4.00 27.63 6.59
CA GLU A 46 5.37 27.20 6.30
C GLU A 46 5.56 25.67 6.32
N PRO A 47 6.20 25.12 5.29
CA PRO A 47 6.32 23.67 5.13
C PRO A 47 7.33 23.09 6.12
N VAL A 48 7.00 21.97 6.71
CA VAL A 48 7.99 21.07 7.33
C VAL A 48 9.00 20.70 6.24
N PRO A 49 10.33 20.83 6.47
CA PRO A 49 11.32 20.50 5.46
C PRO A 49 11.17 19.04 5.07
N LEU A 50 10.74 18.81 3.83
CA LEU A 50 10.87 17.49 3.23
C LEU A 50 12.35 17.15 3.17
N PRO A 51 12.71 15.86 3.33
CA PRO A 51 14.07 15.44 3.07
C PRO A 51 14.44 15.94 1.68
N LYS A 52 15.61 16.55 1.56
CA LYS A 52 16.14 17.08 0.28
C LYS A 52 16.43 15.92 -0.67
N THR A 53 15.38 15.39 -1.27
CA THR A 53 15.48 14.53 -2.44
C THR A 53 15.29 15.44 -3.65
N GLY A 54 16.41 15.98 -4.12
CA GLY A 54 16.43 16.82 -5.30
C GLY A 54 16.03 18.29 -5.02
N GLU A 55 16.84 19.21 -5.51
CA GLU A 55 16.49 20.62 -5.66
C GLU A 55 15.39 20.73 -6.74
N GLY A 56 14.13 20.75 -6.33
CA GLY A 56 13.02 20.83 -7.28
C GLY A 56 11.73 21.32 -6.65
N SER A 57 10.86 21.81 -7.52
CA SER A 57 9.49 22.17 -7.14
C SER A 57 8.70 20.93 -6.71
N PHE A 58 7.54 21.13 -6.08
CA PHE A 58 6.63 20.03 -5.72
C PHE A 58 6.24 19.19 -6.95
N GLU A 59 6.12 19.83 -8.12
CA GLU A 59 5.81 19.17 -9.39
C GLU A 59 6.92 18.19 -9.81
N ASN A 60 8.19 18.55 -9.61
CA ASN A 60 9.31 17.63 -9.87
C ASN A 60 9.27 16.42 -8.94
N LEU A 61 8.97 16.65 -7.66
CA LEU A 61 8.83 15.57 -6.68
C LEU A 61 7.67 14.62 -7.05
N VAL A 62 6.55 15.17 -7.50
CA VAL A 62 5.41 14.37 -8.01
C VAL A 62 5.84 13.57 -9.25
N ALA A 63 6.56 14.20 -10.19
CA ALA A 63 7.02 13.52 -11.41
C ALA A 63 7.98 12.37 -11.10
N ASP A 64 8.88 12.54 -10.13
CA ASP A 64 9.80 11.50 -9.68
C ASP A 64 9.05 10.32 -9.03
N TYR A 65 8.06 10.62 -8.19
CA TYR A 65 7.25 9.61 -7.50
C TYR A 65 6.34 8.82 -8.46
N GLU A 66 5.99 9.41 -9.59
CA GLU A 66 5.13 8.83 -10.62
C GLU A 66 5.93 8.37 -11.86
N SER A 67 7.25 8.21 -11.72
CA SER A 67 8.10 7.71 -12.81
C SER A 67 7.56 6.39 -13.36
N LYS A 68 7.46 6.29 -14.70
CA LYS A 68 6.96 5.07 -15.39
C LYS A 68 7.82 3.85 -15.08
N ASP A 69 9.12 4.04 -14.89
CA ASP A 69 10.05 2.95 -14.58
C ASP A 69 9.86 2.39 -13.16
N ARG A 70 9.20 3.15 -12.27
CA ARG A 70 8.88 2.72 -10.90
C ARG A 70 8.10 1.40 -10.89
N GLY A 71 7.18 1.22 -11.82
CA GLY A 71 6.42 -0.02 -11.96
C GLY A 71 7.29 -1.25 -12.22
N ILE A 72 8.41 -1.06 -12.94
CA ILE A 72 9.33 -2.13 -13.33
C ILE A 72 10.14 -2.61 -12.12
N TRP A 73 10.81 -1.71 -11.43
CA TRP A 73 11.73 -2.07 -10.34
C TRP A 73 11.04 -2.25 -8.98
N GLN A 74 9.91 -1.59 -8.73
CA GLN A 74 9.19 -1.67 -7.46
C GLN A 74 8.08 -2.73 -7.43
N LYS A 75 7.63 -3.22 -8.61
CA LYS A 75 6.66 -4.32 -8.77
C LYS A 75 5.45 -4.16 -7.83
N PRO A 76 4.63 -3.09 -7.94
CA PRO A 76 3.63 -2.73 -6.94
C PRO A 76 2.58 -3.82 -6.70
N GLU A 77 2.19 -4.57 -7.73
CA GLU A 77 1.23 -5.66 -7.58
C GLU A 77 1.79 -6.82 -6.76
N LEU A 78 3.07 -7.16 -6.96
CA LEU A 78 3.77 -8.13 -6.13
C LEU A 78 3.79 -7.66 -4.66
N VAL A 79 4.19 -6.40 -4.44
CA VAL A 79 4.27 -5.82 -3.09
C VAL A 79 2.92 -5.86 -2.39
N ILE A 80 1.85 -5.42 -3.05
CA ILE A 80 0.50 -5.43 -2.48
C ILE A 80 0.02 -6.86 -2.19
N SER A 81 0.35 -7.82 -3.06
CA SER A 81 -0.05 -9.22 -2.88
C SER A 81 0.51 -9.87 -1.61
N LEU A 82 1.60 -9.35 -1.06
CA LEU A 82 2.17 -9.84 0.20
C LEU A 82 1.27 -9.60 1.42
N LEU A 83 0.35 -8.65 1.35
CA LEU A 83 -0.66 -8.40 2.38
C LEU A 83 -1.85 -9.37 2.32
N GLY A 84 -1.87 -10.26 1.30
CA GLY A 84 -2.96 -11.21 1.07
C GLY A 84 -4.26 -10.55 0.61
N ASP A 85 -5.40 -11.14 0.94
CA ASP A 85 -6.70 -10.57 0.61
C ASP A 85 -6.97 -9.32 1.46
N LEU A 86 -7.34 -8.23 0.79
CA LEU A 86 -7.60 -6.94 1.40
C LEU A 86 -9.11 -6.59 1.49
N GLN A 87 -9.99 -7.43 0.95
CA GLN A 87 -11.40 -7.10 0.75
C GLN A 87 -12.09 -6.63 2.05
N ASP A 88 -11.75 -7.22 3.18
CA ASP A 88 -12.31 -6.89 4.49
C ASP A 88 -11.35 -6.08 5.38
N LYS A 89 -10.18 -5.70 4.85
CA LYS A 89 -9.12 -5.02 5.61
C LYS A 89 -9.17 -3.51 5.46
N THR A 90 -8.91 -2.81 6.57
CA THR A 90 -8.46 -1.41 6.56
C THR A 90 -6.94 -1.39 6.43
N VAL A 91 -6.42 -0.72 5.40
CA VAL A 91 -4.99 -0.61 5.13
C VAL A 91 -4.55 0.84 5.34
N ALA A 92 -3.46 1.05 6.08
CA ALA A 92 -2.82 2.35 6.19
C ALA A 92 -1.52 2.39 5.39
N ASP A 93 -1.35 3.44 4.59
CA ASP A 93 -0.15 3.72 3.78
C ASP A 93 0.59 4.90 4.41
N ILE A 94 1.74 4.62 5.05
CA ILE A 94 2.54 5.61 5.79
C ILE A 94 3.57 6.24 4.85
N GLY A 95 3.52 7.57 4.73
CA GLY A 95 4.28 8.31 3.74
C GLY A 95 3.69 8.09 2.35
N ALA A 96 2.38 8.24 2.23
CA ALA A 96 1.63 7.93 1.02
C ALA A 96 2.08 8.75 -0.22
N GLY A 97 2.63 9.95 0.00
CA GLY A 97 3.11 10.84 -1.06
C GLY A 97 2.02 11.12 -2.10
N THR A 98 2.29 10.77 -3.36
CA THR A 98 1.31 10.91 -4.45
C THR A 98 0.20 9.86 -4.43
N GLY A 99 0.25 8.88 -3.51
CA GLY A 99 -0.71 7.80 -3.44
C GLY A 99 -0.42 6.63 -4.37
N TYR A 100 0.84 6.46 -4.80
CA TYR A 100 1.23 5.42 -5.74
C TYR A 100 0.78 4.02 -5.30
N PHE A 101 0.93 3.64 -4.04
CA PHE A 101 0.40 2.40 -3.47
C PHE A 101 -1.05 2.57 -3.00
N THR A 102 -1.37 3.69 -2.35
CA THR A 102 -2.70 4.01 -1.84
C THR A 102 -3.79 3.71 -2.88
N PHE A 103 -3.70 4.33 -4.07
CA PHE A 103 -4.76 4.22 -5.08
C PHE A 103 -4.80 2.85 -5.78
N ARG A 104 -3.73 2.07 -5.75
CA ARG A 104 -3.73 0.66 -6.19
C ARG A 104 -4.42 -0.27 -5.20
N MET A 105 -4.43 0.08 -3.91
CA MET A 105 -5.09 -0.68 -2.86
C MET A 105 -6.58 -0.34 -2.71
N VAL A 106 -7.00 0.89 -3.02
CA VAL A 106 -8.39 1.34 -2.88
C VAL A 106 -9.43 0.42 -3.56
N PRO A 107 -9.22 -0.10 -4.77
CA PRO A 107 -10.15 -1.04 -5.40
C PRO A 107 -10.22 -2.40 -4.70
N LYS A 108 -9.17 -2.79 -3.97
CA LYS A 108 -8.96 -4.12 -3.39
C LYS A 108 -9.33 -4.18 -1.91
N ALA A 109 -9.23 -3.06 -1.19
CA ALA A 109 -9.41 -3.01 0.26
C ALA A 109 -10.81 -2.53 0.67
N LYS A 110 -11.21 -2.88 1.89
CA LYS A 110 -12.40 -2.31 2.54
C LYS A 110 -12.26 -0.81 2.74
N LYS A 111 -11.11 -0.38 3.25
CA LYS A 111 -10.73 1.03 3.45
C LYS A 111 -9.22 1.20 3.27
N VAL A 112 -8.80 2.32 2.71
CA VAL A 112 -7.40 2.73 2.65
C VAL A 112 -7.25 4.11 3.27
N ILE A 113 -6.28 4.26 4.15
CA ILE A 113 -5.91 5.53 4.78
C ILE A 113 -4.54 5.92 4.26
N GLY A 114 -4.47 6.90 3.39
CA GLY A 114 -3.22 7.50 2.91
C GLY A 114 -2.74 8.55 3.92
N ILE A 115 -1.62 8.28 4.57
CA ILE A 115 -1.08 9.09 5.68
C ILE A 115 0.20 9.76 5.22
N ASP A 116 0.29 11.07 5.39
CA ASP A 116 1.50 11.84 5.12
C ASP A 116 1.66 12.99 6.13
N ILE A 117 2.89 13.47 6.30
CA ILE A 117 3.21 14.61 7.18
C ILE A 117 3.22 15.94 6.40
N ASP A 118 3.22 15.88 5.07
CA ASP A 118 3.26 17.05 4.21
C ASP A 118 1.86 17.40 3.71
N THR A 119 1.38 18.59 4.06
CA THR A 119 0.06 19.10 3.66
C THR A 119 -0.12 19.17 2.14
N ARG A 120 0.98 19.32 1.37
CA ARG A 120 0.93 19.35 -0.10
C ARG A 120 0.53 17.99 -0.66
N PHE A 121 1.07 16.90 -0.10
CA PHE A 121 0.65 15.54 -0.49
C PHE A 121 -0.78 15.24 -0.06
N ILE A 122 -1.20 15.70 1.12
CA ILE A 122 -2.61 15.56 1.54
C ILE A 122 -3.55 16.25 0.55
N SER A 123 -3.23 17.49 0.16
CA SER A 123 -4.00 18.23 -0.85
C SER A 123 -3.99 17.51 -2.21
N PHE A 124 -2.86 16.92 -2.60
CA PHE A 124 -2.75 16.13 -3.81
C PHE A 124 -3.64 14.88 -3.76
N LEU A 125 -3.56 14.10 -2.68
CA LEU A 125 -4.38 12.92 -2.45
C LEU A 125 -5.88 13.26 -2.50
N ASP A 126 -6.30 14.36 -1.90
CA ASP A 126 -7.67 14.83 -1.94
C ASP A 126 -8.10 15.24 -3.36
N SER A 127 -7.20 15.83 -4.14
CA SER A 127 -7.45 16.18 -5.54
C SER A 127 -7.67 14.93 -6.42
N VAL A 128 -6.97 13.85 -6.12
CA VAL A 128 -7.16 12.55 -6.80
C VAL A 128 -8.45 11.89 -6.32
N LYS A 129 -8.74 11.94 -5.01
CA LYS A 129 -9.95 11.36 -4.41
C LYS A 129 -11.23 11.78 -5.12
N VAL A 130 -11.38 13.08 -5.45
CA VAL A 130 -12.61 13.57 -6.09
C VAL A 130 -12.84 13.01 -7.50
N ARG A 131 -11.77 12.48 -8.14
CA ARG A 131 -11.80 11.86 -9.47
C ARG A 131 -12.08 10.35 -9.41
N LEU A 132 -11.98 9.74 -8.24
CA LEU A 132 -12.30 8.32 -8.08
C LEU A 132 -13.79 8.07 -8.34
N PRO A 133 -14.16 6.89 -8.89
CA PRO A 133 -15.52 6.39 -8.87
C PRO A 133 -16.10 6.46 -7.44
N GLU A 134 -17.39 6.77 -7.30
CA GLU A 134 -18.03 7.00 -6.00
C GLU A 134 -17.80 5.84 -5.00
N GLN A 135 -17.87 4.62 -5.46
CA GLN A 135 -17.65 3.43 -4.66
C GLN A 135 -16.23 3.36 -4.05
N TYR A 136 -15.23 3.87 -4.76
CA TYR A 136 -13.83 3.92 -4.30
C TYR A 136 -13.57 5.15 -3.44
N ARG A 137 -14.20 6.28 -3.76
CA ARG A 137 -14.11 7.52 -2.97
C ARG A 137 -14.50 7.30 -1.50
N LYS A 138 -15.52 6.49 -1.26
CA LYS A 138 -15.99 6.14 0.09
C LYS A 138 -15.02 5.25 0.86
N ARG A 139 -14.14 4.53 0.15
CA ARG A 139 -13.13 3.64 0.75
C ARG A 139 -11.80 4.32 1.04
N PHE A 140 -11.61 5.56 0.64
CA PHE A 140 -10.37 6.28 0.79
C PHE A 140 -10.48 7.47 1.74
N GLU A 141 -9.49 7.58 2.64
CA GLU A 141 -9.26 8.71 3.54
C GLU A 141 -7.81 9.17 3.41
N SER A 142 -7.58 10.49 3.26
CA SER A 142 -6.29 11.13 3.42
C SER A 142 -6.15 11.63 4.86
N ARG A 143 -4.98 11.46 5.47
CA ARG A 143 -4.77 11.86 6.87
C ARG A 143 -3.43 12.57 7.04
N LEU A 144 -3.46 13.82 7.48
CA LEU A 144 -2.27 14.54 7.90
C LEU A 144 -1.80 13.99 9.25
N ALA A 145 -0.57 13.49 9.30
CA ALA A 145 0.05 12.94 10.49
C ALA A 145 1.12 13.88 11.08
N LYS A 146 1.70 13.46 12.19
CA LYS A 146 2.88 14.09 12.79
C LYS A 146 4.12 13.26 12.46
N PRO A 147 5.32 13.86 12.47
CA PRO A 147 6.56 13.12 12.22
C PRO A 147 6.81 11.94 13.18
N ASP A 148 6.26 12.00 14.38
CA ASP A 148 6.41 11.01 15.46
C ASP A 148 5.15 10.18 15.75
N ASP A 149 4.01 10.51 15.09
CA ASP A 149 2.73 9.84 15.31
C ASP A 149 1.91 9.75 14.02
N PRO A 150 1.61 8.54 13.52
CA PRO A 150 0.76 8.35 12.34
C PRO A 150 -0.71 8.72 12.58
N LEU A 151 -1.11 9.02 13.81
CA LEU A 151 -2.47 9.36 14.22
C LEU A 151 -3.52 8.28 13.87
N LEU A 152 -3.13 7.01 13.91
CA LEU A 152 -4.06 5.89 13.83
C LEU A 152 -4.78 5.69 15.17
N ASN A 153 -6.09 5.49 15.13
CA ASN A 153 -6.85 5.06 16.31
C ASN A 153 -6.44 3.64 16.74
N PRO A 154 -6.58 3.28 18.01
CA PRO A 154 -6.21 1.95 18.48
C PRO A 154 -6.90 0.83 17.68
N GLY A 155 -6.09 -0.04 17.04
CA GLY A 155 -6.57 -1.16 16.23
C GLY A 155 -7.33 -0.77 14.96
N GLU A 156 -7.11 0.43 14.43
CA GLU A 156 -7.83 0.92 13.23
C GLU A 156 -7.39 0.21 11.95
N ALA A 157 -6.11 -0.18 11.85
CA ALA A 157 -5.56 -0.78 10.64
C ALA A 157 -5.32 -2.28 10.82
N ASP A 158 -5.79 -3.08 9.87
CA ASP A 158 -5.52 -4.52 9.79
C ASP A 158 -4.18 -4.79 9.09
N ALA A 159 -3.76 -3.88 8.23
CA ALA A 159 -2.47 -3.90 7.59
C ALA A 159 -1.92 -2.48 7.44
N VAL A 160 -0.60 -2.36 7.54
CA VAL A 160 0.12 -1.10 7.31
C VAL A 160 1.21 -1.36 6.28
N ILE A 161 1.39 -0.42 5.36
CA ILE A 161 2.50 -0.42 4.40
C ILE A 161 3.36 0.84 4.62
N ILE A 162 4.68 0.67 4.58
CA ILE A 162 5.67 1.75 4.59
C ILE A 162 6.61 1.51 3.41
N VAL A 163 6.55 2.37 2.38
CA VAL A 163 7.37 2.21 1.17
C VAL A 163 8.23 3.44 0.96
N ASN A 164 9.55 3.26 0.90
CA ASN A 164 10.53 4.34 0.67
C ASN A 164 10.44 5.49 1.71
N THR A 165 9.91 5.21 2.88
CA THR A 165 9.63 6.21 3.92
C THR A 165 10.36 5.92 5.23
N TYR A 166 10.70 4.64 5.46
CA TYR A 166 11.22 4.18 6.75
C TYR A 166 12.54 4.88 7.15
N GLY A 167 13.40 5.15 6.18
CA GLY A 167 14.67 5.83 6.40
C GLY A 167 14.54 7.27 6.90
N TYR A 168 13.41 7.92 6.66
CA TYR A 168 13.13 9.30 7.07
C TYR A 168 12.51 9.42 8.47
N ILE A 169 11.99 8.30 9.02
CA ILE A 169 11.36 8.29 10.34
C ILE A 169 12.43 8.48 11.42
N GLN A 170 12.25 9.46 12.29
CA GLN A 170 13.08 9.68 13.46
C GLN A 170 12.63 8.78 14.62
N ASN A 171 13.58 8.43 15.52
CA ASN A 171 13.27 7.59 16.70
C ASN A 171 12.42 6.36 16.36
N ARG A 172 12.80 5.64 15.30
CA ARG A 172 12.02 4.58 14.65
C ARG A 172 11.40 3.55 15.60
N VAL A 173 12.13 3.10 16.63
CA VAL A 173 11.58 2.17 17.62
C VAL A 173 10.38 2.78 18.37
N THR A 174 10.48 4.05 18.77
CA THR A 174 9.38 4.76 19.44
C THR A 174 8.19 4.95 18.50
N TYR A 175 8.47 5.35 17.26
CA TYR A 175 7.46 5.47 16.21
C TYR A 175 6.74 4.13 15.96
N LEU A 176 7.48 3.04 15.80
CA LEU A 176 6.93 1.69 15.60
C LEU A 176 6.05 1.25 16.78
N LYS A 177 6.44 1.57 18.03
CA LYS A 177 5.60 1.31 19.21
C LYS A 177 4.29 2.11 19.18
N THR A 178 4.32 3.36 18.71
CA THR A 178 3.13 4.17 18.53
C THR A 178 2.27 3.62 17.40
N LEU A 179 2.87 3.31 16.24
CA LEU A 179 2.22 2.69 15.10
C LEU A 179 1.54 1.35 15.47
N SER A 180 2.23 0.54 16.27
CA SER A 180 1.71 -0.77 16.73
C SER A 180 0.38 -0.63 17.49
N LYS A 181 0.15 0.47 18.20
CA LYS A 181 -1.15 0.71 18.88
C LYS A 181 -2.29 0.84 17.86
N GLY A 182 -2.01 1.45 16.72
CA GLY A 182 -2.95 1.63 15.61
C GLY A 182 -3.23 0.37 14.80
N ILE A 183 -2.36 -0.64 14.89
CA ILE A 183 -2.54 -1.92 14.20
C ILE A 183 -3.39 -2.85 15.07
N SER A 184 -4.34 -3.57 14.45
CA SER A 184 -5.15 -4.60 15.13
C SER A 184 -4.26 -5.78 15.59
N PRO A 185 -4.63 -6.51 16.64
CA PRO A 185 -3.91 -7.73 17.04
C PRO A 185 -3.89 -8.75 15.89
N GLY A 186 -2.72 -9.30 15.58
CA GLY A 186 -2.50 -10.14 14.40
C GLY A 186 -2.39 -9.36 13.08
N GLY A 187 -2.50 -8.03 13.11
CA GLY A 187 -2.37 -7.19 11.93
C GLY A 187 -0.94 -7.12 11.41
N GLN A 188 -0.80 -6.76 10.15
CA GLN A 188 0.44 -6.84 9.38
C GLN A 188 1.12 -5.47 9.24
N LEU A 189 2.45 -5.47 9.23
CA LEU A 189 3.27 -4.31 8.86
C LEU A 189 4.24 -4.73 7.75
N LEU A 190 4.07 -4.16 6.57
CA LEU A 190 4.90 -4.39 5.40
C LEU A 190 5.82 -3.19 5.17
N ILE A 191 7.13 -3.41 5.25
CA ILE A 191 8.15 -2.39 4.99
C ILE A 191 8.91 -2.75 3.71
N ILE A 192 8.97 -1.82 2.77
CA ILE A 192 9.80 -1.90 1.57
C ILE A 192 10.69 -0.66 1.54
N ASP A 193 12.00 -0.86 1.58
CA ASP A 193 12.93 0.27 1.51
C ASP A 193 14.22 -0.10 0.77
N PHE A 194 15.00 0.91 0.40
CA PHE A 194 16.20 0.73 -0.39
C PHE A 194 17.30 0.00 0.38
N LYS A 195 17.93 -0.97 -0.28
CA LYS A 195 19.13 -1.64 0.21
C LYS A 195 20.22 -0.61 0.47
N LYS A 196 20.93 -0.72 1.60
CA LYS A 196 22.04 0.17 1.93
C LYS A 196 23.31 -0.20 1.15
N ASN A 197 23.26 0.04 -0.14
CA ASN A 197 24.34 -0.22 -1.09
C ASN A 197 24.46 1.00 -2.02
N ASN A 198 25.57 1.06 -2.80
CA ASN A 198 25.66 1.99 -3.92
C ASN A 198 24.68 1.54 -5.02
N LEU A 199 23.55 2.21 -5.13
CA LEU A 199 22.48 1.91 -6.08
C LEU A 199 22.39 3.00 -7.14
N PRO A 200 21.97 2.66 -8.38
CA PRO A 200 21.80 3.64 -9.45
C PRO A 200 20.56 4.53 -9.25
N ILE A 201 19.68 4.16 -8.32
CA ILE A 201 18.44 4.88 -7.99
C ILE A 201 18.24 4.92 -6.47
N GLY A 202 17.36 5.77 -6.02
CA GLY A 202 16.95 5.88 -4.60
C GLY A 202 17.61 7.06 -3.90
N PRO A 203 17.32 7.22 -2.61
CA PRO A 203 17.82 8.33 -1.81
C PRO A 203 19.32 8.20 -1.53
N PRO A 204 19.96 9.29 -1.06
CA PRO A 204 21.30 9.25 -0.47
C PRO A 204 21.43 8.20 0.64
N ASP A 205 22.66 7.70 0.86
CA ASP A 205 22.91 6.59 1.80
C ASP A 205 22.56 6.90 3.26
N GLU A 206 22.56 8.18 3.64
CA GLU A 206 22.13 8.63 4.97
C GLU A 206 20.65 8.33 5.27
N TYR A 207 19.81 8.25 4.23
CA TYR A 207 18.39 7.91 4.35
C TYR A 207 18.09 6.41 4.13
N LYS A 208 19.13 5.60 3.84
CA LYS A 208 18.98 4.16 3.70
C LYS A 208 19.27 3.46 5.03
N VAL A 209 18.36 2.62 5.48
CA VAL A 209 18.53 1.81 6.68
C VAL A 209 18.88 0.39 6.30
N ALA A 210 19.95 -0.16 6.88
CA ALA A 210 20.32 -1.54 6.62
C ALA A 210 19.23 -2.51 7.10
N LEU A 211 18.95 -3.55 6.32
CA LEU A 211 17.95 -4.57 6.61
C LEU A 211 18.03 -5.08 8.06
N GLY A 212 19.20 -5.54 8.50
CA GLY A 212 19.38 -6.06 9.87
C GLY A 212 19.18 -5.02 10.98
N GLN A 213 19.22 -3.71 10.65
CA GLN A 213 18.84 -2.67 11.60
C GLN A 213 17.32 -2.56 11.70
N VAL A 214 16.60 -2.63 10.57
CA VAL A 214 15.13 -2.62 10.55
C VAL A 214 14.56 -3.81 11.31
N GLU A 215 15.13 -5.01 11.11
CA GLU A 215 14.76 -6.22 11.85
C GLU A 215 14.87 -6.01 13.38
N LYS A 216 16.02 -5.51 13.85
CA LYS A 216 16.23 -5.21 15.28
C LYS A 216 15.25 -4.18 15.82
N GLU A 217 14.94 -3.15 15.04
CA GLU A 217 14.01 -2.08 15.43
C GLU A 217 12.57 -2.61 15.52
N LEU A 218 12.15 -3.47 14.58
CA LEU A 218 10.84 -4.13 14.62
C LEU A 218 10.68 -5.03 15.84
N ILE A 219 11.67 -5.90 16.10
CA ILE A 219 11.68 -6.77 17.29
C ILE A 219 11.64 -5.93 18.57
N ALA A 220 12.45 -4.87 18.65
CA ALA A 220 12.48 -3.98 19.81
C ALA A 220 11.16 -3.21 20.02
N ALA A 221 10.37 -3.06 18.96
CA ALA A 221 9.03 -2.46 18.99
C ALA A 221 7.92 -3.46 19.30
N GLY A 222 8.24 -4.77 19.37
CA GLY A 222 7.31 -5.83 19.73
C GLY A 222 6.59 -6.46 18.53
N PHE A 223 7.16 -6.39 17.35
CA PHE A 223 6.68 -7.11 16.16
C PHE A 223 7.41 -8.45 16.01
N ASP A 224 6.70 -9.44 15.51
CA ASP A 224 7.25 -10.69 15.02
C ASP A 224 7.57 -10.58 13.53
N ILE A 225 8.74 -11.04 13.12
CA ILE A 225 9.11 -11.07 11.68
C ILE A 225 8.49 -12.32 11.06
N ASP A 226 7.61 -12.14 10.09
CA ASP A 226 6.98 -13.23 9.35
C ASP A 226 7.78 -13.61 8.10
N LYS A 227 8.22 -12.58 7.33
CA LYS A 227 8.95 -12.80 6.09
C LYS A 227 9.97 -11.70 5.83
N ILE A 228 11.13 -12.11 5.32
CA ILE A 228 12.14 -11.22 4.74
C ILE A 228 12.41 -11.68 3.31
N ASP A 229 12.41 -10.73 2.39
CA ASP A 229 12.78 -10.98 1.00
C ASP A 229 13.70 -9.86 0.52
N LYS A 230 14.92 -10.22 0.17
CA LYS A 230 15.95 -9.30 -0.32
C LYS A 230 16.23 -9.46 -1.81
N ASP A 231 15.53 -10.38 -2.47
CA ASP A 231 15.84 -10.77 -3.85
C ASP A 231 14.69 -10.45 -4.83
N ALA A 232 13.44 -10.38 -4.35
CA ALA A 232 12.28 -10.11 -5.19
C ALA A 232 12.31 -8.74 -5.88
N LEU A 233 12.96 -7.74 -5.25
CA LEU A 233 13.17 -6.40 -5.80
C LEU A 233 14.65 -6.10 -5.96
N ASP A 234 15.04 -5.57 -7.12
CA ASP A 234 16.45 -5.37 -7.45
C ASP A 234 17.15 -4.40 -6.49
N TYR A 235 16.48 -3.31 -6.13
CA TYR A 235 17.06 -2.21 -5.35
C TYR A 235 16.58 -2.14 -3.90
N GLN A 236 15.54 -2.91 -3.55
CA GLN A 236 14.88 -2.82 -2.26
C GLN A 236 14.86 -4.18 -1.55
N TYR A 237 14.69 -4.13 -0.24
CA TYR A 237 14.31 -5.29 0.57
C TYR A 237 12.84 -5.18 0.96
N ILE A 238 12.26 -6.30 1.33
CA ILE A 238 10.90 -6.44 1.81
C ILE A 238 10.95 -7.09 3.19
N ILE A 239 10.26 -6.53 4.17
CA ILE A 239 10.02 -7.15 5.47
C ILE A 239 8.52 -7.14 5.71
N LEU A 240 7.96 -8.31 5.94
CA LEU A 240 6.62 -8.48 6.48
C LEU A 240 6.74 -8.86 7.95
N ALA A 241 6.17 -8.03 8.81
CA ALA A 241 6.09 -8.26 10.23
C ALA A 241 4.63 -8.31 10.69
N VAL A 242 4.38 -8.95 11.82
CA VAL A 242 3.04 -9.12 12.38
C VAL A 242 3.04 -8.58 13.81
N LYS A 243 2.01 -7.82 14.15
CA LYS A 243 1.75 -7.51 15.56
C LYS A 243 1.23 -8.77 16.24
N PRO A 244 1.87 -9.25 17.33
CA PRO A 244 1.39 -10.42 18.06
C PRO A 244 -0.10 -10.32 18.42
N PRO A 245 -0.87 -11.40 18.38
CA PRO A 245 -2.22 -11.42 18.89
C PRO A 245 -2.23 -11.09 20.40
N LYS A 246 -3.37 -10.61 20.90
CA LYS A 246 -3.51 -10.47 22.34
C LYS A 246 -3.34 -11.86 22.98
N PRO A 247 -2.57 -11.96 24.08
CA PRO A 247 -2.54 -13.21 24.84
C PRO A 247 -3.98 -13.56 25.23
N GLU A 248 -4.35 -14.82 25.05
CA GLU A 248 -5.61 -15.31 25.58
C GLU A 248 -5.64 -15.07 27.09
N PRO A 249 -6.75 -14.59 27.67
CA PRO A 249 -6.86 -14.51 29.11
C PRO A 249 -6.64 -15.92 29.67
N ASP A 250 -5.67 -16.04 30.58
CA ASP A 250 -5.43 -17.29 31.30
C ASP A 250 -6.78 -17.85 31.75
N GLY A 251 -7.20 -18.94 31.10
CA GLY A 251 -8.42 -19.65 31.49
C GLY A 251 -8.19 -20.14 32.91
N GLY A 252 -8.64 -19.34 33.89
CA GLY A 252 -8.58 -19.68 35.30
C GLY A 252 -9.21 -21.07 35.50
N ARG A 253 -8.36 -22.03 35.83
CA ARG A 253 -8.77 -23.34 36.34
C ARG A 253 -9.11 -23.19 37.82
#